data_27c2f677c8267072ca774a241f1f3069
#
_entry.id   27c2f677c8267072ca774a241f1f3069
#
_cell.length_a   1.000
_cell.length_b   1.000
_cell.length_c   1.000
_cell.angle_alpha   90.00
_cell.angle_beta   90.00
_cell.angle_gamma   90.00
#
_symmetry.space_group_name_H-M   'P 1'
#
loop_
_entity.id
_entity.type
_entity.pdbx_description
1 polymer ?
#
loop_
_entity_poly.entity_id
_entity_poly.type
_entity_poly.pdbx_seq_one_letter_code
_entity_poly.pdbx_strand_id
1 'polypeptide(L)'
;MSYTPLSDQYYAGVLDFGGVRILLDCGCDIDFQNLGDKIAAVAPTVDLVLLSHAELRHVGALPAAKARYGLAAPVFATTPTIKNGALTLYEAWGGFRAAKGRAAAKELFTLDDVDAAFDKIRALKFDQPLSLRGRGAGVVVTAHRAGHSVGGAYWRISRGADEVVYAVDVHHARERHVDGTALAARGPDRRP
;
A
#
# COMPACT_ATOMS: atom_id res chain seq x y z
N MET A 1 15.84 11.76 5.95
CA MET A 1 14.94 10.59 5.89
C MET A 1 14.15 10.53 7.19
N SER A 2 12.84 10.41 7.12
CA SER A 2 11.97 10.18 8.30
C SER A 2 10.84 9.24 7.92
N TYR A 3 10.38 8.44 8.88
CA TYR A 3 9.18 7.58 8.75
C TYR A 3 8.24 7.89 9.89
N THR A 4 6.96 8.10 9.57
CA THR A 4 5.91 8.40 10.53
C THR A 4 4.77 7.40 10.35
N PRO A 5 4.58 6.43 11.28
CA PRO A 5 3.43 5.55 11.26
C PRO A 5 2.16 6.35 11.56
N LEU A 6 1.07 6.03 10.87
CA LEU A 6 -0.23 6.68 11.09
C LEU A 6 -1.11 5.89 12.06
N SER A 7 -0.88 4.58 12.23
CA SER A 7 -1.65 3.73 13.13
C SER A 7 -0.83 2.56 13.66
N ASP A 8 -1.27 2.00 14.77
CA ASP A 8 -0.77 0.74 15.35
C ASP A 8 -1.71 -0.45 15.03
N GLN A 9 -2.88 -0.19 14.45
CA GLN A 9 -3.92 -1.19 14.18
C GLN A 9 -3.96 -1.64 12.72
N TYR A 10 -3.49 -0.78 11.81
CA TYR A 10 -3.45 -1.03 10.38
C TYR A 10 -2.19 -0.44 9.76
N TYR A 11 -1.84 -0.88 8.57
CA TYR A 11 -0.65 -0.41 7.89
C TYR A 11 -0.95 0.85 7.08
N ALA A 12 -0.40 1.94 7.52
CA ALA A 12 -0.29 3.21 6.82
C ALA A 12 0.83 4.03 7.47
N GLY A 13 1.76 4.50 6.67
CA GLY A 13 2.86 5.31 7.16
C GLY A 13 3.43 6.22 6.08
N VAL A 14 3.92 7.37 6.49
CA VAL A 14 4.56 8.34 5.59
C VAL A 14 6.07 8.24 5.71
N LEU A 15 6.72 8.01 4.58
CA LEU A 15 8.17 8.02 4.43
C LEU A 15 8.58 9.26 3.64
N ASP A 16 9.36 10.15 4.27
CA ASP A 16 10.04 11.24 3.59
C ASP A 16 11.47 10.78 3.21
N PHE A 17 11.72 10.54 1.93
CA PHE A 17 12.98 9.99 1.43
C PHE A 17 13.37 10.60 0.10
N GLY A 18 14.59 11.10 0.00
CA GLY A 18 15.13 11.63 -1.26
C GLY A 18 14.34 12.81 -1.86
N GLY A 19 13.67 13.61 -1.03
CA GLY A 19 12.84 14.74 -1.46
C GLY A 19 11.42 14.34 -1.92
N VAL A 20 11.04 13.07 -1.75
CA VAL A 20 9.72 12.52 -2.08
C VAL A 20 9.01 12.10 -0.82
N ARG A 21 7.72 12.33 -0.76
CA ARG A 21 6.85 11.91 0.30
C ARG A 21 6.01 10.71 -0.14
N ILE A 22 6.25 9.55 0.45
CA ILE A 22 5.69 8.27 0.04
C ILE A 22 4.70 7.78 1.11
N LEU A 23 3.47 7.50 0.71
CA LEU A 23 2.55 6.75 1.57
C LEU A 23 2.80 5.25 1.37
N LEU A 24 3.18 4.58 2.44
CA LEU A 24 3.40 3.14 2.52
C LEU A 24 2.17 2.50 3.11
N ASP A 25 1.42 1.79 2.29
CA ASP A 25 0.08 1.28 2.52
C ASP A 25 -0.97 2.37 2.83
N CYS A 26 -2.24 2.03 2.71
CA CYS A 26 -3.38 2.90 2.94
C CYS A 26 -4.52 2.07 3.55
N GLY A 27 -4.23 1.44 4.70
CA GLY A 27 -5.12 0.52 5.38
C GLY A 27 -6.15 1.18 6.27
N CYS A 28 -7.05 0.37 6.78
CA CYS A 28 -7.99 0.72 7.85
C CYS A 28 -8.25 -0.48 8.76
N ASP A 29 -8.90 -0.23 9.89
CA ASP A 29 -9.41 -1.29 10.75
C ASP A 29 -10.63 -2.01 10.14
N ILE A 30 -10.98 -3.17 10.71
CA ILE A 30 -12.06 -4.03 10.20
C ILE A 30 -13.45 -3.37 10.28
N ASP A 31 -13.62 -2.44 11.22
CA ASP A 31 -14.89 -1.75 11.45
C ASP A 31 -14.97 -0.37 10.77
N PHE A 32 -13.96 -0.01 10.00
CA PHE A 32 -13.80 1.30 9.34
C PHE A 32 -13.92 2.50 10.29
N GLN A 33 -13.67 2.32 11.60
CA GLN A 33 -13.88 3.38 12.60
C GLN A 33 -12.87 4.51 12.49
N ASN A 34 -11.63 4.22 12.09
CA ASN A 34 -10.52 5.18 12.01
C ASN A 34 -10.13 5.51 10.56
N LEU A 35 -11.11 5.48 9.65
CA LEU A 35 -10.88 5.64 8.21
C LEU A 35 -10.30 7.01 7.83
N GLY A 36 -10.52 8.05 8.65
CA GLY A 36 -10.45 9.41 8.16
C GLY A 36 -9.28 10.25 8.61
N ASP A 37 -9.10 10.44 9.89
CA ASP A 37 -8.42 11.63 10.38
C ASP A 37 -6.94 11.74 9.98
N LYS A 38 -6.18 10.69 10.20
CA LYS A 38 -4.73 10.73 9.91
C LYS A 38 -4.43 10.61 8.41
N ILE A 39 -5.18 9.76 7.69
CA ILE A 39 -5.02 9.61 6.25
C ILE A 39 -5.48 10.86 5.52
N ALA A 40 -6.59 11.49 5.95
CA ALA A 40 -7.06 12.75 5.39
C ALA A 40 -6.03 13.88 5.51
N ALA A 41 -5.31 13.94 6.62
CA ALA A 41 -4.28 14.94 6.85
C ALA A 41 -3.07 14.77 5.91
N VAL A 42 -2.71 13.56 5.53
CA VAL A 42 -1.52 13.28 4.71
C VAL A 42 -1.81 13.07 3.23
N ALA A 43 -3.00 12.59 2.88
CA ALA A 43 -3.38 12.22 1.51
C ALA A 43 -3.09 13.31 0.45
N PRO A 44 -3.38 14.60 0.69
CA PRO A 44 -3.09 15.65 -0.28
C PRO A 44 -1.60 15.98 -0.44
N THR A 45 -0.77 15.50 0.49
CA THR A 45 0.65 15.92 0.60
C THR A 45 1.62 14.89 0.07
N VAL A 46 1.17 13.67 -0.25
CA VAL A 46 2.06 12.60 -0.71
C VAL A 46 2.29 12.65 -2.21
N ASP A 47 3.47 12.26 -2.64
CA ASP A 47 3.89 12.24 -4.04
C ASP A 47 3.59 10.89 -4.73
N LEU A 48 3.54 9.79 -3.96
CA LEU A 48 3.14 8.46 -4.43
C LEU A 48 2.67 7.55 -3.29
N VAL A 49 1.97 6.48 -3.65
CA VAL A 49 1.52 5.43 -2.72
C VAL A 49 2.07 4.09 -3.18
N LEU A 50 2.61 3.30 -2.26
CA LEU A 50 3.06 1.93 -2.49
C LEU A 50 2.21 0.99 -1.63
N LEU A 51 1.44 0.10 -2.26
CA LEU A 51 0.64 -0.90 -1.55
C LEU A 51 1.39 -2.22 -1.50
N SER A 52 1.50 -2.77 -0.30
CA SER A 52 2.23 -4.02 -0.06
C SER A 52 1.37 -5.26 -0.25
N HIS A 53 0.17 -5.28 0.30
CA HIS A 53 -0.71 -6.45 0.35
C HIS A 53 -2.16 -6.07 0.00
N ALA A 54 -3.02 -7.11 -0.16
CA ALA A 54 -4.40 -6.95 -0.59
C ALA A 54 -5.41 -6.89 0.57
N GLU A 55 -4.97 -7.16 1.78
CA GLU A 55 -5.82 -7.22 2.97
C GLU A 55 -6.31 -5.83 3.38
N LEU A 56 -7.47 -5.77 4.04
CA LEU A 56 -8.15 -4.53 4.44
C LEU A 56 -7.21 -3.57 5.22
N ARG A 57 -6.36 -4.12 6.07
CA ARG A 57 -5.39 -3.35 6.86
C ARG A 57 -4.26 -2.71 6.04
N HIS A 58 -4.17 -3.00 4.73
CA HIS A 58 -3.20 -2.40 3.80
C HIS A 58 -3.83 -1.50 2.75
N VAL A 59 -5.10 -1.77 2.36
CA VAL A 59 -5.75 -1.06 1.25
C VAL A 59 -7.07 -0.40 1.63
N GLY A 60 -7.57 -0.66 2.84
CA GLY A 60 -8.96 -0.39 3.23
C GLY A 60 -9.39 1.07 3.16
N ALA A 61 -8.48 2.01 3.38
CA ALA A 61 -8.77 3.43 3.31
C ALA A 61 -8.57 4.04 1.91
N LEU A 62 -8.03 3.30 0.94
CA LEU A 62 -7.70 3.84 -0.38
C LEU A 62 -8.89 4.46 -1.12
N PRO A 63 -10.10 3.86 -1.16
CA PRO A 63 -11.25 4.47 -1.82
C PRO A 63 -11.63 5.82 -1.20
N ALA A 64 -11.72 5.88 0.13
CA ALA A 64 -12.02 7.13 0.84
C ALA A 64 -10.92 8.17 0.63
N ALA A 65 -9.65 7.77 0.67
CA ALA A 65 -8.51 8.66 0.42
C ALA A 65 -8.58 9.30 -0.96
N LYS A 66 -8.93 8.54 -1.99
CA LYS A 66 -9.07 9.02 -3.36
C LYS A 66 -10.33 9.86 -3.58
N ALA A 67 -11.49 9.41 -3.07
CA ALA A 67 -12.77 10.05 -3.33
C ALA A 67 -12.99 11.30 -2.46
N ARG A 68 -12.46 11.33 -1.23
CA ARG A 68 -12.83 12.34 -0.21
C ARG A 68 -11.67 13.12 0.36
N TYR A 69 -10.48 12.49 0.49
CA TYR A 69 -9.36 13.12 1.21
C TYR A 69 -8.30 13.70 0.26
N GLY A 70 -8.61 13.84 -1.03
CA GLY A 70 -7.76 14.54 -1.98
C GLY A 70 -6.47 13.79 -2.35
N LEU A 71 -6.43 12.46 -2.23
CA LEU A 71 -5.29 11.67 -2.68
C LEU A 71 -5.21 11.67 -4.21
N ALA A 72 -4.42 12.57 -4.76
CA ALA A 72 -4.18 12.68 -6.21
C ALA A 72 -2.96 11.84 -6.67
N ALA A 73 -2.09 11.46 -5.76
CA ALA A 73 -0.84 10.76 -6.04
C ALA A 73 -1.06 9.43 -6.79
N PRO A 74 -0.12 9.03 -7.69
CA PRO A 74 -0.14 7.72 -8.32
C PRO A 74 0.05 6.63 -7.28
N VAL A 75 -0.69 5.52 -7.46
CA VAL A 75 -0.63 4.34 -6.60
C VAL A 75 0.02 3.19 -7.38
N PHE A 76 0.90 2.46 -6.74
CA PHE A 76 1.59 1.30 -7.30
C PHE A 76 1.38 0.06 -6.44
N ALA A 77 1.16 -1.08 -7.10
CA ALA A 77 1.03 -2.38 -6.47
C ALA A 77 1.35 -3.50 -7.47
N THR A 78 1.45 -4.72 -7.02
CA THR A 78 1.48 -5.88 -7.93
C THR A 78 0.10 -6.17 -8.50
N THR A 79 0.03 -6.80 -9.67
CA THR A 79 -1.27 -7.14 -10.29
C THR A 79 -2.17 -7.98 -9.39
N PRO A 80 -1.68 -9.04 -8.68
CA PRO A 80 -2.55 -9.78 -7.76
C PRO A 80 -3.03 -8.93 -6.58
N THR A 81 -2.19 -8.06 -6.03
CA THR A 81 -2.59 -7.14 -4.96
C THR A 81 -3.72 -6.21 -5.42
N ILE A 82 -3.68 -5.69 -6.65
CA ILE A 82 -4.75 -4.86 -7.22
C ILE A 82 -6.06 -5.66 -7.29
N LYS A 83 -6.03 -6.86 -7.86
CA LYS A 83 -7.24 -7.68 -8.08
C LYS A 83 -7.85 -8.15 -6.76
N ASN A 84 -7.04 -8.71 -5.89
CA ASN A 84 -7.50 -9.21 -4.59
C ASN A 84 -7.90 -8.08 -3.64
N GLY A 85 -7.23 -6.93 -3.68
CA GLY A 85 -7.57 -5.77 -2.85
C GLY A 85 -8.95 -5.20 -3.16
N ALA A 86 -9.33 -5.13 -4.44
CA ALA A 86 -10.69 -4.73 -4.82
C ALA A 86 -11.73 -5.73 -4.28
N LEU A 87 -11.48 -7.05 -4.42
CA LEU A 87 -12.37 -8.08 -3.87
C LEU A 87 -12.49 -8.00 -2.35
N THR A 88 -11.38 -7.81 -1.64
CA THR A 88 -11.36 -7.61 -0.18
C THR A 88 -12.25 -6.43 0.23
N LEU A 89 -12.19 -5.33 -0.52
CA LEU A 89 -13.00 -4.15 -0.23
C LEU A 89 -14.48 -4.36 -0.53
N TYR A 90 -14.84 -5.07 -1.59
CA TYR A 90 -16.23 -5.42 -1.86
C TYR A 90 -16.83 -6.26 -0.73
N GLU A 91 -16.08 -7.28 -0.26
CA GLU A 91 -16.49 -8.14 0.83
C GLU A 91 -16.64 -7.36 2.14
N ALA A 92 -15.61 -6.60 2.53
CA ALA A 92 -15.62 -5.82 3.76
C ALA A 92 -16.73 -4.76 3.78
N TRP A 93 -16.91 -4.03 2.67
CA TRP A 93 -18.01 -3.05 2.54
C TRP A 93 -19.38 -3.71 2.59
N GLY A 94 -19.53 -4.88 1.93
CA GLY A 94 -20.76 -5.68 1.98
C GLY A 94 -21.12 -6.11 3.40
N GLY A 95 -20.14 -6.61 4.15
CA GLY A 95 -20.27 -6.99 5.56
C GLY A 95 -20.62 -5.80 6.44
N PHE A 96 -19.93 -4.68 6.29
CA PHE A 96 -20.23 -3.44 7.02
C PHE A 96 -21.63 -2.92 6.73
N ARG A 97 -22.03 -2.91 5.45
CA ARG A 97 -23.38 -2.51 5.04
C ARG A 97 -24.46 -3.41 5.64
N ALA A 98 -24.23 -4.72 5.71
CA ALA A 98 -25.16 -5.65 6.32
C ALA A 98 -25.31 -5.40 7.83
N ALA A 99 -24.22 -5.06 8.52
CA ALA A 99 -24.20 -4.83 9.96
C ALA A 99 -24.70 -3.43 10.36
N LYS A 100 -24.35 -2.37 9.62
CA LYS A 100 -24.57 -0.96 9.99
C LYS A 100 -25.58 -0.24 9.11
N GLY A 101 -26.05 -0.87 8.04
CA GLY A 101 -27.02 -0.31 7.11
C GLY A 101 -26.42 0.47 5.95
N ARG A 102 -27.26 0.73 4.93
CA ARG A 102 -26.85 1.36 3.66
C ARG A 102 -26.38 2.80 3.83
N ALA A 103 -27.01 3.56 4.73
CA ALA A 103 -26.65 4.96 4.96
C ALA A 103 -25.23 5.07 5.50
N ALA A 104 -24.92 4.34 6.59
CA ALA A 104 -23.60 4.31 7.20
C ALA A 104 -22.50 3.85 6.21
N ALA A 105 -22.79 2.82 5.39
CA ALA A 105 -21.83 2.36 4.39
C ALA A 105 -21.53 3.42 3.31
N LYS A 106 -22.52 4.20 2.89
CA LYS A 106 -22.30 5.30 1.93
C LYS A 106 -21.52 6.47 2.51
N GLU A 107 -21.55 6.66 3.83
CA GLU A 107 -20.74 7.66 4.50
C GLU A 107 -19.24 7.32 4.50
N LEU A 108 -18.89 6.06 4.36
CA LEU A 108 -17.49 5.63 4.22
C LEU A 108 -16.98 5.92 2.80
N PHE A 109 -17.52 5.21 1.84
CA PHE A 109 -17.30 5.32 0.38
C PHE A 109 -18.35 4.47 -0.33
N THR A 110 -18.39 4.52 -1.65
CA THR A 110 -19.28 3.69 -2.49
C THR A 110 -18.48 2.59 -3.18
N LEU A 111 -19.17 1.60 -3.78
CA LEU A 111 -18.49 0.59 -4.59
C LEU A 111 -17.90 1.22 -5.87
N ASP A 112 -18.52 2.25 -6.42
CA ASP A 112 -17.97 3.02 -7.55
C ASP A 112 -16.66 3.72 -7.17
N ASP A 113 -16.50 4.15 -5.91
CA ASP A 113 -15.24 4.71 -5.39
C ASP A 113 -14.15 3.63 -5.29
N VAL A 114 -14.52 2.39 -4.97
CA VAL A 114 -13.58 1.25 -4.99
C VAL A 114 -13.10 1.01 -6.41
N ASP A 115 -14.01 0.91 -7.38
CA ASP A 115 -13.66 0.73 -8.80
C ASP A 115 -12.75 1.85 -9.30
N ALA A 116 -13.15 3.10 -9.08
CA ALA A 116 -12.39 4.27 -9.51
C ALA A 116 -11.00 4.36 -8.88
N ALA A 117 -10.84 3.88 -7.63
CA ALA A 117 -9.55 3.87 -6.94
C ALA A 117 -8.63 2.79 -7.50
N PHE A 118 -9.16 1.56 -7.72
CA PHE A 118 -8.36 0.42 -8.14
C PHE A 118 -8.05 0.40 -9.63
N ASP A 119 -8.92 0.90 -10.49
CA ASP A 119 -8.66 1.02 -11.93
C ASP A 119 -7.49 1.93 -12.27
N LYS A 120 -7.15 2.86 -11.40
CA LYS A 120 -6.05 3.81 -11.58
C LYS A 120 -4.71 3.35 -10.96
N ILE A 121 -4.68 2.19 -10.30
CA ILE A 121 -3.44 1.65 -9.73
C ILE A 121 -2.53 1.16 -10.86
N ARG A 122 -1.27 1.57 -10.81
CA ARG A 122 -0.26 1.15 -11.78
C ARG A 122 0.39 -0.14 -11.31
N ALA A 123 0.26 -1.18 -12.13
CA ALA A 123 0.83 -2.48 -11.84
C ALA A 123 2.35 -2.49 -12.03
N LEU A 124 3.06 -3.05 -11.05
CA LEU A 124 4.48 -3.35 -11.14
C LEU A 124 4.70 -4.87 -11.03
N LYS A 125 5.68 -5.36 -11.76
CA LYS A 125 6.15 -6.74 -11.60
C LYS A 125 7.15 -6.81 -10.45
N PHE A 126 7.26 -7.98 -9.83
CA PHE A 126 8.36 -8.22 -8.88
C PHE A 126 9.72 -8.02 -9.55
N ASP A 127 10.66 -7.51 -8.79
CA ASP A 127 12.04 -7.25 -9.19
C ASP A 127 12.19 -6.25 -10.36
N GLN A 128 11.11 -5.54 -10.72
CA GLN A 128 11.13 -4.49 -11.73
C GLN A 128 11.38 -3.13 -11.06
N PRO A 129 12.54 -2.50 -11.28
CA PRO A 129 12.80 -1.18 -10.74
C PRO A 129 11.98 -0.12 -11.47
N LEU A 130 11.39 0.78 -10.72
CA LEU A 130 10.71 1.98 -11.22
C LEU A 130 11.48 3.21 -10.78
N SER A 131 12.11 3.90 -11.72
CA SER A 131 12.75 5.19 -11.47
C SER A 131 11.69 6.29 -11.46
N LEU A 132 11.64 7.05 -10.37
CA LEU A 132 10.74 8.18 -10.25
C LEU A 132 11.24 9.37 -11.08
N ARG A 133 10.29 10.22 -11.50
CA ARG A 133 10.58 11.43 -12.28
C ARG A 133 10.21 12.69 -11.48
N GLY A 134 10.59 13.83 -11.99
CA GLY A 134 10.27 15.13 -11.39
C GLY A 134 10.90 15.28 -10.00
N ARG A 135 10.10 15.59 -8.99
CA ARG A 135 10.55 15.76 -7.60
C ARG A 135 11.29 14.53 -7.04
N GLY A 136 10.91 13.34 -7.50
CA GLY A 136 11.53 12.07 -7.11
C GLY A 136 12.70 11.63 -7.97
N ALA A 137 13.28 12.47 -8.82
CA ALA A 137 14.37 12.08 -9.69
C ALA A 137 15.54 11.49 -8.90
N GLY A 138 15.99 10.31 -9.32
CA GLY A 138 17.04 9.54 -8.64
C GLY A 138 16.54 8.57 -7.57
N VAL A 139 15.25 8.62 -7.20
CA VAL A 139 14.63 7.59 -6.35
C VAL A 139 14.15 6.44 -7.22
N VAL A 140 14.48 5.23 -6.80
CA VAL A 140 14.06 3.98 -7.45
C VAL A 140 13.25 3.17 -6.44
N VAL A 141 12.08 2.68 -6.85
CA VAL A 141 11.25 1.78 -6.05
C VAL A 141 11.15 0.43 -6.73
N THR A 142 11.25 -0.65 -5.95
CA THR A 142 11.17 -2.02 -6.46
C THR A 142 10.32 -2.87 -5.54
N ALA A 143 9.34 -3.59 -6.10
CA ALA A 143 8.55 -4.57 -5.38
C ALA A 143 9.28 -5.91 -5.35
N HIS A 144 9.40 -6.53 -4.18
CA HIS A 144 9.94 -7.88 -4.02
C HIS A 144 8.91 -8.75 -3.30
N ARG A 145 8.97 -10.07 -3.48
CA ARG A 145 8.02 -11.01 -2.87
C ARG A 145 8.11 -10.99 -1.35
N ALA A 146 7.00 -10.71 -0.69
CA ALA A 146 6.89 -10.76 0.77
C ALA A 146 6.73 -12.20 1.29
N GLY A 147 6.18 -13.13 0.49
CA GLY A 147 6.03 -14.53 0.87
C GLY A 147 4.82 -14.84 1.75
N HIS A 148 4.02 -13.85 2.10
CA HIS A 148 2.84 -14.00 2.96
C HIS A 148 1.56 -14.28 2.18
N SER A 149 1.27 -13.50 1.14
CA SER A 149 0.07 -13.66 0.32
C SER A 149 0.39 -13.55 -1.17
N VAL A 150 -0.56 -14.00 -2.02
CA VAL A 150 -0.39 -13.93 -3.49
C VAL A 150 -0.34 -12.47 -3.93
N GLY A 151 0.81 -12.08 -4.47
CA GLY A 151 1.06 -10.70 -4.89
C GLY A 151 1.64 -9.82 -3.78
N GLY A 152 1.65 -10.29 -2.53
CA GLY A 152 2.22 -9.54 -1.41
C GLY A 152 3.67 -9.15 -1.66
N ALA A 153 4.01 -7.89 -1.41
CA ALA A 153 5.31 -7.31 -1.70
C ALA A 153 5.90 -6.60 -0.49
N TYR A 154 7.21 -6.71 -0.32
CA TYR A 154 7.97 -5.70 0.40
C TYR A 154 8.59 -4.72 -0.60
N TRP A 155 8.75 -3.48 -0.19
CA TRP A 155 9.27 -2.42 -1.04
C TRP A 155 10.72 -2.08 -0.70
N ARG A 156 11.55 -2.05 -1.72
CA ARG A 156 12.91 -1.50 -1.66
C ARG A 156 12.88 -0.13 -2.32
N ILE A 157 13.33 0.89 -1.58
CA ILE A 157 13.32 2.29 -2.00
C ILE A 157 14.74 2.80 -1.87
N SER A 158 15.37 3.20 -2.96
CA SER A 158 16.78 3.59 -2.96
C SER A 158 17.02 4.92 -3.68
N ARG A 159 18.07 5.63 -3.27
CA ARG A 159 18.60 6.82 -3.95
C ARG A 159 20.11 6.87 -3.76
N GLY A 160 20.88 6.67 -4.85
CA GLY A 160 22.32 6.54 -4.76
C GLY A 160 22.74 5.38 -3.86
N ALA A 161 23.47 5.68 -2.79
CA ALA A 161 23.90 4.68 -1.80
C ALA A 161 22.89 4.46 -0.65
N ASP A 162 21.90 5.35 -0.53
CA ASP A 162 20.87 5.24 0.53
C ASP A 162 19.76 4.29 0.13
N GLU A 163 19.32 3.47 1.08
CA GLU A 163 18.27 2.49 0.87
C GLU A 163 17.34 2.37 2.09
N VAL A 164 16.06 2.19 1.82
CA VAL A 164 15.02 1.85 2.80
C VAL A 164 14.30 0.61 2.32
N VAL A 165 14.07 -0.32 3.24
CA VAL A 165 13.22 -1.49 3.02
C VAL A 165 11.98 -1.38 3.88
N TYR A 166 10.81 -1.32 3.24
CA TYR A 166 9.52 -1.43 3.90
C TYR A 166 9.03 -2.86 3.78
N ALA A 167 9.12 -3.60 4.88
CA ALA A 167 8.79 -5.01 4.95
C ALA A 167 7.78 -5.25 6.06
N VAL A 168 6.54 -5.49 5.68
CA VAL A 168 5.42 -5.84 6.55
C VAL A 168 4.84 -7.17 6.08
N ASP A 169 4.29 -7.96 7.01
CA ASP A 169 3.68 -9.26 6.70
C ASP A 169 4.57 -10.14 5.79
N VAL A 170 5.83 -10.29 6.15
CA VAL A 170 6.78 -11.11 5.40
C VAL A 170 6.83 -12.53 5.96
N HIS A 171 6.91 -13.52 5.06
CA HIS A 171 7.03 -14.92 5.41
C HIS A 171 8.18 -15.57 4.64
N HIS A 172 9.09 -16.25 5.35
CA HIS A 172 10.31 -16.80 4.75
C HIS A 172 10.18 -18.25 4.31
N ALA A 173 9.23 -19.01 4.89
CA ALA A 173 9.05 -20.40 4.52
C ALA A 173 8.29 -20.52 3.19
N ARG A 174 8.63 -21.57 2.44
CA ARG A 174 7.92 -21.90 1.21
C ARG A 174 6.58 -22.56 1.56
N GLU A 175 5.52 -21.93 1.10
CA GLU A 175 4.16 -22.43 1.19
C GLU A 175 3.74 -23.15 -0.11
N ARG A 176 2.56 -23.81 -0.12
CA ARG A 176 2.08 -24.53 -1.30
C ARG A 176 1.77 -23.61 -2.49
N HIS A 177 1.35 -22.38 -2.21
CA HIS A 177 0.88 -21.43 -3.22
C HIS A 177 1.76 -20.19 -3.35
N VAL A 178 2.64 -19.95 -2.40
CA VAL A 178 3.50 -18.76 -2.35
C VAL A 178 4.91 -19.18 -1.99
N ASP A 179 5.88 -18.76 -2.80
CA ASP A 179 7.29 -18.88 -2.44
C ASP A 179 7.62 -17.90 -1.31
N GLY A 180 8.43 -18.35 -0.34
CA GLY A 180 8.90 -17.51 0.75
C GLY A 180 9.67 -16.28 0.26
N THR A 181 9.74 -15.27 1.13
CA THR A 181 10.53 -14.05 0.83
C THR A 181 12.03 -14.35 0.77
N ALA A 182 12.73 -13.69 -0.11
CA ALA A 182 14.20 -13.68 -0.18
C ALA A 182 14.83 -12.57 0.69
N LEU A 183 14.06 -11.89 1.55
CA LEU A 183 14.53 -10.75 2.33
C LEU A 183 15.71 -11.14 3.23
N ALA A 184 15.67 -12.29 3.88
CA ALA A 184 16.74 -12.78 4.75
C ALA A 184 18.01 -13.21 3.98
N ALA A 185 17.87 -13.64 2.72
CA ALA A 185 19.00 -14.03 1.87
C ALA A 185 19.73 -12.81 1.27
N ARG A 186 19.07 -11.66 1.22
CA ARG A 186 19.63 -10.38 0.78
C ARG A 186 20.04 -9.54 1.99
N GLY A 187 20.96 -10.05 2.81
CA GLY A 187 21.66 -9.21 3.78
C GLY A 187 22.25 -7.96 3.10
N PRO A 188 22.67 -6.93 3.88
CA PRO A 188 23.24 -5.73 3.29
C PRO A 188 24.30 -6.15 2.28
N ASP A 189 24.11 -5.67 1.04
CA ASP A 189 24.89 -6.03 -0.13
C ASP A 189 26.38 -5.97 0.23
N ARG A 190 27.02 -7.11 0.52
CA ARG A 190 28.45 -7.20 0.58
C ARG A 190 28.90 -7.16 -0.88
N ARG A 191 29.15 -5.95 -1.38
CA ARG A 191 29.84 -5.80 -2.64
C ARG A 191 31.20 -6.50 -2.53
N PRO A 192 31.60 -7.18 -3.61
CA PRO A 192 32.92 -7.78 -3.65
C PRO A 192 34.02 -6.74 -3.55
#